data_b4f26025530850e6c4f40a112bf31333
#
_entry.id   b4f26025530850e6c4f40a112bf31333
#
_cell.length_a   1.000
_cell.length_b   1.000
_cell.length_c   1.000
_cell.angle_alpha   90.00
_cell.angle_beta   90.00
_cell.angle_gamma   90.00
#
_symmetry.space_group_name_H-M   'P 1'
#
loop_
_entity.id
_entity.type
_entity.pdbx_description
1 polymer ?
#
loop_
_entity_poly.entity_id
_entity_poly.type
_entity_poly.pdbx_seq_one_letter_code
_entity_poly.pdbx_strand_id
1 'polypeptide(L)'
;MTSPQATTQAIPTVWQRPRWSGAQAWINEYYRSAPDADLVGTQEPVLTERAETHREVGLTRGTHELCIDVREDHGVTVLYMVTTDMPFLVSTLTTEIAANWGGAKLVLHPLLLAVRDAGSHELTSLDEVPNISAVSSGDTTAIPITDELAGAAARGRDSSTAVESWIRMELHRSLDQAERGELARHIESLVADVSRVAEDQEAMHEQARVIADSLAPLENLTFQDGSRLPDVRASQDFLQWLRDGNFVFMGIKRYDLEADGEDAVLHSRPDTGLGLLREQGSEGHAQKLTGLGSAHARDHQVVFVTKANRRSSIHRLSLIHI
;
A
#
# COMPACT_ATOMS: atom_id res chain seq x y z
N MET A 1 -26.29 5.64 -68.82
CA MET A 1 -24.96 5.62 -68.21
C MET A 1 -24.98 6.54 -67.01
N THR A 2 -25.25 5.99 -65.84
CA THR A 2 -25.31 6.71 -64.58
C THR A 2 -23.98 6.55 -63.87
N SER A 3 -23.28 7.65 -63.63
CA SER A 3 -21.99 7.68 -62.92
C SER A 3 -22.21 7.29 -61.44
N PRO A 4 -21.32 6.49 -60.84
CA PRO A 4 -21.42 6.21 -59.43
C PRO A 4 -20.99 7.44 -58.62
N GLN A 5 -21.84 7.86 -57.72
CA GLN A 5 -21.50 8.86 -56.66
C GLN A 5 -20.47 8.24 -55.73
N ALA A 6 -19.31 8.88 -55.60
CA ALA A 6 -18.31 8.57 -54.64
C ALA A 6 -18.83 8.88 -53.25
N THR A 7 -19.06 7.84 -52.45
CA THR A 7 -19.36 7.97 -51.01
C THR A 7 -18.09 8.48 -50.35
N THR A 8 -18.09 9.74 -49.94
CA THR A 8 -17.03 10.33 -49.10
C THR A 8 -17.06 9.60 -47.76
N GLN A 9 -16.17 8.66 -47.53
CA GLN A 9 -15.94 8.11 -46.18
C GLN A 9 -15.50 9.25 -45.29
N ALA A 10 -16.29 9.51 -44.25
CA ALA A 10 -15.92 10.45 -43.19
C ALA A 10 -14.58 9.98 -42.57
N ILE A 11 -13.59 10.85 -42.57
CA ILE A 11 -12.31 10.62 -41.89
C ILE A 11 -12.68 10.42 -40.41
N PRO A 12 -12.28 9.31 -39.74
CA PRO A 12 -12.59 9.10 -38.36
C PRO A 12 -12.00 10.28 -37.55
N THR A 13 -12.85 10.97 -36.80
CA THR A 13 -12.44 12.04 -35.91
C THR A 13 -11.41 11.47 -34.95
N VAL A 14 -10.17 11.95 -35.03
CA VAL A 14 -9.13 11.55 -34.06
C VAL A 14 -9.62 11.93 -32.68
N TRP A 15 -9.74 10.92 -31.80
CA TRP A 15 -10.15 11.17 -30.43
C TRP A 15 -9.14 12.12 -29.77
N GLN A 16 -9.63 13.13 -29.08
CA GLN A 16 -8.83 14.07 -28.31
C GLN A 16 -9.25 14.01 -26.86
N ARG A 17 -8.27 14.01 -25.97
CA ARG A 17 -8.52 14.06 -24.54
C ARG A 17 -9.34 15.31 -24.20
N PRO A 18 -10.47 15.17 -23.52
CA PRO A 18 -11.23 16.30 -23.02
C PRO A 18 -10.38 17.21 -22.12
N ARG A 19 -10.75 18.49 -22.05
CA ARG A 19 -10.13 19.47 -21.18
C ARG A 19 -11.19 20.20 -20.39
N TRP A 20 -11.05 20.16 -19.09
CA TRP A 20 -11.98 20.81 -18.16
C TRP A 20 -11.42 22.16 -17.71
N SER A 21 -12.32 23.11 -17.41
CA SER A 21 -11.97 24.47 -16.96
C SER A 21 -12.88 24.92 -15.82
N GLY A 22 -12.54 26.04 -15.19
CA GLY A 22 -13.31 26.58 -14.07
C GLY A 22 -13.34 25.63 -12.88
N ALA A 23 -14.51 25.42 -12.28
CA ALA A 23 -14.67 24.56 -11.11
C ALA A 23 -14.32 23.08 -11.36
N GLN A 24 -14.29 22.66 -12.61
CA GLN A 24 -13.95 21.28 -12.99
C GLN A 24 -12.49 21.10 -13.44
N ALA A 25 -11.65 22.12 -13.37
CA ALA A 25 -10.27 22.08 -13.84
C ALA A 25 -9.45 20.95 -13.16
N TRP A 26 -9.75 20.59 -11.93
CA TRP A 26 -9.14 19.49 -11.18
C TRP A 26 -9.29 18.12 -11.89
N ILE A 27 -10.30 17.93 -12.74
CA ILE A 27 -10.52 16.69 -13.50
C ILE A 27 -9.36 16.43 -14.49
N ASN A 28 -8.69 17.48 -14.97
CA ASN A 28 -7.48 17.29 -15.79
C ASN A 28 -6.39 16.57 -15.01
N GLU A 29 -6.22 16.92 -13.73
CA GLU A 29 -5.25 16.26 -12.84
C GLU A 29 -5.69 14.83 -12.49
N TYR A 30 -6.98 14.65 -12.24
CA TYR A 30 -7.58 13.35 -11.97
C TYR A 30 -7.28 12.33 -13.07
N TYR A 31 -7.31 12.73 -14.34
CA TYR A 31 -7.00 11.85 -15.48
C TYR A 31 -5.58 11.99 -16.00
N ARG A 32 -4.72 12.80 -15.41
CA ARG A 32 -3.38 13.10 -15.93
C ARG A 32 -2.55 11.84 -16.20
N SER A 33 -2.51 10.93 -15.23
CA SER A 33 -1.72 9.69 -15.31
C SER A 33 -2.39 8.58 -16.11
N ALA A 34 -3.68 8.73 -16.48
CA ALA A 34 -4.39 7.73 -17.24
C ALA A 34 -3.89 7.68 -18.68
N PRO A 35 -3.52 6.51 -19.23
CA PRO A 35 -3.23 6.36 -20.64
C PRO A 35 -4.42 6.77 -21.51
N ASP A 36 -4.19 7.42 -22.65
CA ASP A 36 -5.27 7.78 -23.57
C ASP A 36 -6.06 6.56 -24.05
N ALA A 37 -5.40 5.41 -24.17
CA ALA A 37 -6.03 4.14 -24.56
C ALA A 37 -7.14 3.70 -23.60
N ASP A 38 -7.03 4.05 -22.33
CA ASP A 38 -8.00 3.70 -21.27
C ASP A 38 -9.22 4.64 -21.26
N LEU A 39 -9.09 5.82 -21.87
CA LEU A 39 -10.12 6.85 -21.94
C LEU A 39 -10.82 6.90 -23.30
N VAL A 40 -10.13 6.42 -24.34
CA VAL A 40 -10.63 6.41 -25.72
C VAL A 40 -11.99 5.69 -25.80
N GLY A 41 -12.96 6.34 -26.48
CA GLY A 41 -14.32 5.81 -26.62
C GLY A 41 -15.28 6.17 -25.49
N THR A 42 -14.76 6.73 -24.39
CA THR A 42 -15.62 7.28 -23.32
C THR A 42 -15.89 8.75 -23.59
N GLN A 43 -17.18 9.14 -23.53
CA GLN A 43 -17.59 10.52 -23.76
C GLN A 43 -17.24 11.41 -22.55
N GLU A 44 -16.94 12.69 -22.80
CA GLU A 44 -16.60 13.67 -21.75
C GLU A 44 -17.61 13.72 -20.60
N PRO A 45 -18.95 13.73 -20.81
CA PRO A 45 -19.90 13.74 -19.70
C PRO A 45 -19.74 12.52 -18.76
N VAL A 46 -19.45 11.34 -19.30
CA VAL A 46 -19.25 10.12 -18.50
C VAL A 46 -17.94 10.20 -17.70
N LEU A 47 -16.88 10.74 -18.31
CA LEU A 47 -15.62 10.97 -17.59
C LEU A 47 -15.81 11.97 -16.46
N THR A 48 -16.57 13.04 -16.71
CA THR A 48 -16.90 14.05 -15.71
C THR A 48 -17.70 13.44 -14.56
N GLU A 49 -18.76 12.68 -14.86
CA GLU A 49 -19.59 11.99 -13.87
C GLU A 49 -18.76 11.05 -12.98
N ARG A 50 -17.86 10.27 -13.57
CA ARG A 50 -16.97 9.35 -12.84
C ARG A 50 -16.03 10.08 -11.88
N ALA A 51 -15.45 11.19 -12.31
CA ALA A 51 -14.58 12.01 -11.47
C ALA A 51 -15.36 12.66 -10.32
N GLU A 52 -16.54 13.24 -10.61
CA GLU A 52 -17.40 13.85 -9.57
C GLU A 52 -17.94 12.80 -8.59
N THR A 53 -18.32 11.61 -9.05
CA THR A 53 -18.69 10.49 -8.16
C THR A 53 -17.55 10.14 -7.21
N HIS A 54 -16.31 10.10 -7.70
CA HIS A 54 -15.15 9.84 -6.83
C HIS A 54 -14.94 10.99 -5.84
N ARG A 55 -15.16 12.24 -6.29
CA ARG A 55 -15.09 13.42 -5.42
C ARG A 55 -16.13 13.37 -4.31
N GLU A 56 -17.35 12.91 -4.59
CA GLU A 56 -18.39 12.70 -3.58
C GLU A 56 -17.96 11.68 -2.51
N VAL A 57 -17.32 10.56 -2.90
CA VAL A 57 -16.81 9.57 -1.96
C VAL A 57 -15.74 10.16 -1.04
N GLY A 58 -14.88 11.01 -1.56
CA GLY A 58 -13.82 11.69 -0.80
C GLY A 58 -14.21 13.05 -0.22
N LEU A 59 -15.50 13.45 -0.25
CA LEU A 59 -15.90 14.80 0.12
C LEU A 59 -15.55 15.16 1.56
N THR A 60 -15.75 14.24 2.49
CA THR A 60 -15.37 14.41 3.89
C THR A 60 -14.47 13.26 4.31
N ARG A 61 -13.26 13.56 4.79
CA ARG A 61 -12.28 12.56 5.19
C ARG A 61 -11.35 13.10 6.28
N GLY A 62 -11.30 12.43 7.43
CA GLY A 62 -10.29 12.68 8.46
C GLY A 62 -8.87 12.31 8.00
N THR A 63 -7.85 12.81 8.69
CA THR A 63 -6.42 12.73 8.26
C THR A 63 -5.93 11.32 7.95
N HIS A 64 -6.39 10.29 8.68
CA HIS A 64 -6.00 8.90 8.49
C HIS A 64 -7.17 7.99 8.12
N GLU A 65 -8.30 8.59 7.78
CA GLU A 65 -9.51 7.87 7.43
C GLU A 65 -9.42 7.31 5.99
N LEU A 66 -10.01 6.15 5.79
CA LEU A 66 -10.24 5.56 4.49
C LEU A 66 -11.68 5.84 4.08
N CYS A 67 -11.87 6.51 2.95
CA CYS A 67 -13.16 6.57 2.28
C CYS A 67 -13.19 5.48 1.22
N ILE A 68 -14.21 4.63 1.24
CA ILE A 68 -14.38 3.52 0.29
C ILE A 68 -15.85 3.39 -0.09
N ASP A 69 -16.08 3.13 -1.37
CA ASP A 69 -17.39 2.76 -1.89
C ASP A 69 -17.25 1.77 -3.04
N VAL A 70 -18.05 0.71 -2.99
CA VAL A 70 -18.11 -0.32 -4.04
C VAL A 70 -19.52 -0.34 -4.59
N ARG A 71 -19.68 0.14 -5.81
CA ARG A 71 -20.98 0.27 -6.45
C ARG A 71 -21.00 -0.31 -7.86
N GLU A 72 -22.21 -0.44 -8.41
CA GLU A 72 -22.39 -0.66 -9.84
C GLU A 72 -22.42 0.69 -10.54
N ASP A 73 -21.60 0.82 -11.58
CA ASP A 73 -21.52 2.00 -12.43
C ASP A 73 -21.54 1.55 -13.90
N HIS A 74 -22.59 1.93 -14.64
CA HIS A 74 -22.80 1.56 -16.05
C HIS A 74 -22.64 0.05 -16.34
N GLY A 75 -23.16 -0.83 -15.45
CA GLY A 75 -23.14 -2.26 -15.62
C GLY A 75 -21.85 -2.97 -15.24
N VAL A 76 -20.89 -2.24 -14.64
CA VAL A 76 -19.65 -2.80 -14.10
C VAL A 76 -19.52 -2.50 -12.61
N THR A 77 -18.86 -3.37 -11.86
CA THR A 77 -18.52 -3.07 -10.47
C THR A 77 -17.31 -2.16 -10.42
N VAL A 78 -17.43 -1.07 -9.69
CA VAL A 78 -16.38 -0.08 -9.49
C VAL A 78 -16.09 0.10 -8.01
N LEU A 79 -14.82 0.01 -7.65
CA LEU A 79 -14.28 0.41 -6.36
C LEU A 79 -13.79 1.85 -6.46
N TYR A 80 -14.30 2.73 -5.61
CA TYR A 80 -13.79 4.06 -5.36
C TYR A 80 -13.16 4.12 -3.97
N MET A 81 -11.95 4.66 -3.88
CA MET A 81 -11.22 4.74 -2.62
C MET A 81 -10.40 6.02 -2.55
N VAL A 82 -10.45 6.69 -1.39
CA VAL A 82 -9.61 7.85 -1.06
C VAL A 82 -8.93 7.60 0.27
N THR A 83 -7.61 7.71 0.29
CA THR A 83 -6.79 7.53 1.50
C THR A 83 -5.51 8.37 1.42
N THR A 84 -4.77 8.47 2.50
CA THR A 84 -3.42 9.04 2.48
C THR A 84 -2.52 8.19 1.57
N ASP A 85 -1.65 8.85 0.79
CA ASP A 85 -0.69 8.10 -0.03
C ASP A 85 0.28 7.30 0.83
N MET A 86 0.49 6.06 0.44
CA MET A 86 1.40 5.15 1.15
C MET A 86 2.03 4.12 0.21
N PRO A 87 3.24 3.65 0.52
CA PRO A 87 3.92 2.62 -0.27
C PRO A 87 3.08 1.34 -0.35
N PHE A 88 3.22 0.60 -1.46
CA PHE A 88 2.63 -0.71 -1.72
C PHE A 88 1.10 -0.75 -1.85
N LEU A 89 0.38 0.35 -1.67
CA LEU A 89 -1.07 0.39 -1.67
C LEU A 89 -1.67 -0.17 -2.96
N VAL A 90 -1.33 0.41 -4.11
CA VAL A 90 -1.88 0.01 -5.42
C VAL A 90 -1.48 -1.41 -5.79
N SER A 91 -0.22 -1.79 -5.59
CA SER A 91 0.26 -3.14 -5.90
C SER A 91 -0.43 -4.20 -5.06
N THR A 92 -0.69 -3.91 -3.78
CA THR A 92 -1.40 -4.81 -2.87
C THR A 92 -2.86 -4.95 -3.28
N LEU A 93 -3.55 -3.83 -3.55
CA LEU A 93 -4.95 -3.83 -4.02
C LEU A 93 -5.10 -4.59 -5.35
N THR A 94 -4.25 -4.29 -6.33
CA THR A 94 -4.31 -4.93 -7.66
C THR A 94 -4.10 -6.44 -7.55
N THR A 95 -3.13 -6.86 -6.72
CA THR A 95 -2.84 -8.27 -6.47
C THR A 95 -4.03 -8.97 -5.82
N GLU A 96 -4.63 -8.35 -4.81
CA GLU A 96 -5.75 -8.92 -4.07
C GLU A 96 -7.01 -9.05 -4.93
N ILE A 97 -7.33 -7.99 -5.69
CA ILE A 97 -8.46 -7.99 -6.61
C ILE A 97 -8.27 -9.01 -7.73
N ALA A 98 -7.05 -9.15 -8.26
CA ALA A 98 -6.75 -10.18 -9.26
C ALA A 98 -6.96 -11.60 -8.72
N ALA A 99 -6.63 -11.79 -7.46
CA ALA A 99 -6.63 -13.10 -6.84
C ALA A 99 -8.02 -13.60 -6.44
N ASN A 100 -8.84 -12.73 -5.87
CA ASN A 100 -10.07 -13.13 -5.19
C ASN A 100 -11.33 -12.58 -5.86
N TRP A 101 -11.19 -11.55 -6.73
CA TRP A 101 -12.33 -10.82 -7.30
C TRP A 101 -12.35 -10.79 -8.83
N GLY A 102 -11.50 -11.60 -9.49
CA GLY A 102 -11.47 -11.75 -10.95
C GLY A 102 -10.66 -10.69 -11.70
N GLY A 103 -9.98 -9.81 -10.99
CA GLY A 103 -9.11 -8.77 -11.56
C GLY A 103 -9.81 -7.46 -11.90
N ALA A 104 -8.99 -6.44 -12.11
CA ALA A 104 -9.44 -5.11 -12.53
C ALA A 104 -9.20 -4.93 -14.03
N LYS A 105 -10.21 -4.41 -14.73
CA LYS A 105 -10.15 -4.02 -16.14
C LYS A 105 -9.45 -2.68 -16.32
N LEU A 106 -9.67 -1.76 -15.37
CA LEU A 106 -9.11 -0.42 -15.37
C LEU A 106 -8.71 -0.04 -13.96
N VAL A 107 -7.52 0.54 -13.80
CA VAL A 107 -7.04 1.11 -12.54
C VAL A 107 -6.63 2.55 -12.80
N LEU A 108 -7.30 3.48 -12.16
CA LEU A 108 -6.90 4.88 -12.12
C LEU A 108 -6.38 5.17 -10.72
N HIS A 109 -5.22 5.80 -10.64
CA HIS A 109 -4.59 6.18 -9.37
C HIS A 109 -3.99 7.59 -9.46
N PRO A 110 -4.81 8.63 -9.52
CA PRO A 110 -4.30 9.97 -9.36
C PRO A 110 -3.83 10.21 -7.93
N LEU A 111 -2.68 10.86 -7.80
CA LEU A 111 -2.20 11.48 -6.57
C LEU A 111 -2.61 12.96 -6.64
N LEU A 112 -3.40 13.41 -5.68
CA LEU A 112 -3.92 14.77 -5.65
C LEU A 112 -3.54 15.46 -4.36
N LEU A 113 -3.22 16.76 -4.46
CA LEU A 113 -3.04 17.61 -3.30
C LEU A 113 -4.43 18.05 -2.83
N ALA A 114 -4.93 17.44 -1.78
CA ALA A 114 -6.22 17.75 -1.19
C ALA A 114 -6.06 18.82 -0.12
N VAL A 115 -6.86 19.88 -0.21
CA VAL A 115 -7.03 20.89 0.83
C VAL A 115 -8.37 20.66 1.49
N ARG A 116 -8.36 20.49 2.82
CA ARG A 116 -9.56 20.21 3.62
C ARG A 116 -9.73 21.24 4.72
N ASP A 117 -10.97 21.57 5.05
CA ASP A 117 -11.26 22.34 6.26
C ASP A 117 -10.80 21.56 7.51
N ALA A 118 -10.08 22.22 8.41
CA ALA A 118 -9.48 21.57 9.56
C ALA A 118 -10.50 21.11 10.62
N GLY A 119 -11.69 21.71 10.64
CA GLY A 119 -12.75 21.39 11.61
C GLY A 119 -13.77 20.40 11.09
N SER A 120 -14.26 20.59 9.85
CA SER A 120 -15.26 19.70 9.22
C SER A 120 -14.66 18.56 8.42
N HIS A 121 -13.35 18.62 8.10
CA HIS A 121 -12.64 17.71 7.19
C HIS A 121 -13.22 17.66 5.76
N GLU A 122 -14.04 18.65 5.40
CA GLU A 122 -14.64 18.78 4.09
C GLU A 122 -13.61 19.23 3.06
N LEU A 123 -13.67 18.65 1.88
CA LEU A 123 -12.79 18.94 0.75
C LEU A 123 -13.05 20.33 0.20
N THR A 124 -12.05 21.20 0.23
CA THR A 124 -12.12 22.58 -0.26
C THR A 124 -11.56 22.69 -1.68
N SER A 125 -10.41 22.06 -1.96
CA SER A 125 -9.84 22.01 -3.31
C SER A 125 -9.07 20.72 -3.55
N LEU A 126 -8.89 20.40 -4.83
CA LEU A 126 -8.02 19.35 -5.35
C LEU A 126 -7.09 19.98 -6.37
N ASP A 127 -5.80 19.84 -6.15
CA ASP A 127 -4.77 20.46 -6.96
C ASP A 127 -3.71 19.42 -7.41
N GLU A 128 -2.89 19.84 -8.36
CA GLU A 128 -1.73 19.07 -8.80
C GLU A 128 -0.73 18.91 -7.66
N VAL A 129 -0.15 17.70 -7.52
CA VAL A 129 1.02 17.50 -6.67
C VAL A 129 2.26 18.01 -7.42
N PRO A 130 2.96 19.01 -6.91
CA PRO A 130 4.18 19.52 -7.55
C PRO A 130 5.24 18.42 -7.68
N ASN A 131 5.90 18.35 -8.86
CA ASN A 131 7.04 17.46 -9.14
C ASN A 131 6.78 15.94 -9.15
N ILE A 132 5.53 15.47 -9.33
CA ILE A 132 5.23 14.03 -9.53
C ILE A 132 6.02 13.40 -10.69
N SER A 133 6.46 14.17 -11.67
CA SER A 133 7.21 13.66 -12.84
C SER A 133 8.47 12.85 -12.48
N ALA A 134 9.01 12.99 -11.27
CA ALA A 134 10.15 12.22 -10.77
C ALA A 134 9.79 10.85 -10.21
N VAL A 135 8.52 10.58 -9.91
CA VAL A 135 8.05 9.36 -9.22
C VAL A 135 7.52 8.30 -10.18
N SER A 136 7.38 8.62 -11.47
CA SER A 136 6.87 7.70 -12.51
C SER A 136 7.79 6.51 -12.86
N SER A 137 8.92 6.34 -12.19
CA SER A 137 9.89 5.27 -12.49
C SER A 137 9.80 4.06 -11.56
N GLY A 138 8.60 3.65 -11.14
CA GLY A 138 8.39 2.35 -10.49
C GLY A 138 8.90 2.22 -9.05
N ASP A 139 9.43 3.27 -8.47
CA ASP A 139 9.87 3.29 -7.09
C ASP A 139 8.69 3.71 -6.18
N THR A 140 8.22 2.77 -5.39
CA THR A 140 7.03 2.86 -4.54
C THR A 140 7.31 3.51 -3.19
N THR A 141 8.24 4.43 -3.12
CA THR A 141 8.43 5.25 -1.94
C THR A 141 7.37 6.36 -1.91
N ALA A 142 6.71 6.53 -0.76
CA ALA A 142 5.80 7.66 -0.54
C ALA A 142 6.50 8.97 -0.93
N ILE A 143 5.76 9.89 -1.55
CA ILE A 143 6.33 11.19 -1.96
C ILE A 143 6.72 11.94 -0.68
N PRO A 144 8.01 12.28 -0.47
CA PRO A 144 8.38 13.07 0.68
C PRO A 144 7.68 14.43 0.61
N ILE A 145 7.15 14.89 1.73
CA ILE A 145 6.61 16.24 1.84
C ILE A 145 7.76 17.22 1.62
N THR A 146 7.82 17.84 0.45
CA THR A 146 8.81 18.85 0.13
C THR A 146 8.49 20.17 0.87
N ASP A 147 9.49 21.06 1.02
CA ASP A 147 9.29 22.41 1.60
C ASP A 147 8.20 23.20 0.86
N GLU A 148 7.98 22.93 -0.44
CA GLU A 148 6.91 23.54 -1.24
C GLU A 148 5.53 23.04 -0.83
N LEU A 149 5.38 21.73 -0.53
CA LEU A 149 4.16 21.14 0.00
C LEU A 149 3.89 21.62 1.43
N ALA A 150 4.93 21.69 2.26
CA ALA A 150 4.85 22.28 3.60
C ALA A 150 4.47 23.76 3.55
N GLY A 151 4.99 24.50 2.56
CA GLY A 151 4.64 25.90 2.31
C GLY A 151 3.22 26.11 1.80
N ALA A 152 2.63 25.15 1.07
CA ALA A 152 1.23 25.15 0.70
C ALA A 152 0.32 24.88 1.90
N ALA A 153 0.70 23.94 2.77
CA ALA A 153 0.01 23.64 4.04
C ALA A 153 0.06 24.83 5.03
N ALA A 154 1.11 25.65 5.01
CA ALA A 154 1.26 26.78 5.92
C ALA A 154 0.39 27.99 5.56
N ARG A 155 -0.27 28.04 4.39
CA ARG A 155 -1.04 29.20 3.91
C ARG A 155 -2.44 29.36 4.50
N GLY A 156 -2.95 28.35 5.24
CA GLY A 156 -4.25 28.43 5.92
C GLY A 156 -4.15 27.88 7.34
N ARG A 157 -4.35 28.72 8.36
CA ARG A 157 -4.36 28.28 9.77
C ARG A 157 -5.53 27.34 10.10
N ASP A 158 -6.56 27.29 9.23
CA ASP A 158 -7.78 26.53 9.42
C ASP A 158 -7.97 25.39 8.39
N SER A 159 -6.93 25.07 7.60
CA SER A 159 -6.98 23.99 6.60
C SER A 159 -5.88 22.97 6.79
N SER A 160 -6.17 21.70 6.52
CA SER A 160 -5.19 20.63 6.38
C SER A 160 -4.92 20.38 4.91
N THR A 161 -3.65 20.23 4.53
CA THR A 161 -3.24 19.92 3.16
C THR A 161 -2.45 18.62 3.17
N ALA A 162 -2.84 17.67 2.34
CA ALA A 162 -2.18 16.36 2.25
C ALA A 162 -2.19 15.83 0.81
N VAL A 163 -1.19 15.02 0.48
CA VAL A 163 -1.22 14.20 -0.74
C VAL A 163 -2.10 12.98 -0.46
N GLU A 164 -3.11 12.81 -1.30
CA GLU A 164 -4.04 11.71 -1.19
C GLU A 164 -3.97 10.81 -2.41
N SER A 165 -4.04 9.50 -2.16
CA SER A 165 -4.26 8.47 -3.18
C SER A 165 -5.74 8.34 -3.46
N TRP A 166 -6.13 8.65 -4.70
CA TRP A 166 -7.49 8.50 -5.20
C TRP A 166 -7.49 7.30 -6.14
N ILE A 167 -8.05 6.20 -5.73
CA ILE A 167 -7.98 4.94 -6.48
C ILE A 167 -9.37 4.55 -6.97
N ARG A 168 -9.50 4.39 -8.30
CA ARG A 168 -10.70 3.88 -8.94
C ARG A 168 -10.35 2.62 -9.73
N MET A 169 -11.03 1.51 -9.42
CA MET A 169 -10.83 0.24 -10.11
C MET A 169 -12.14 -0.28 -10.70
N GLU A 170 -12.18 -0.48 -12.03
CA GLU A 170 -13.26 -1.21 -12.68
C GLU A 170 -12.94 -2.70 -12.69
N LEU A 171 -13.82 -3.53 -12.14
CA LEU A 171 -13.63 -4.97 -12.11
C LEU A 171 -14.04 -5.61 -13.45
N HIS A 172 -13.40 -6.73 -13.79
CA HIS A 172 -13.83 -7.53 -14.94
C HIS A 172 -15.20 -8.20 -14.73
N ARG A 173 -15.58 -8.41 -13.48
CA ARG A 173 -16.79 -9.12 -13.07
C ARG A 173 -17.75 -8.15 -12.38
N SER A 174 -19.04 -8.23 -12.73
CA SER A 174 -20.09 -7.59 -11.93
C SER A 174 -20.31 -8.38 -10.65
N LEU A 175 -20.39 -7.68 -9.53
CA LEU A 175 -20.63 -8.22 -8.19
C LEU A 175 -22.08 -7.88 -7.77
N ASP A 176 -22.73 -8.79 -7.08
CA ASP A 176 -24.00 -8.49 -6.43
C ASP A 176 -23.80 -7.60 -5.17
N GLN A 177 -24.90 -7.20 -4.54
CA GLN A 177 -24.84 -6.29 -3.38
C GLN A 177 -24.08 -6.90 -2.19
N ALA A 178 -24.23 -8.21 -1.95
CA ALA A 178 -23.56 -8.89 -0.85
C ALA A 178 -22.06 -8.99 -1.10
N GLU A 179 -21.67 -9.38 -2.31
CA GLU A 179 -20.29 -9.45 -2.77
C GLU A 179 -19.59 -8.07 -2.73
N ARG A 180 -20.30 -6.99 -3.12
CA ARG A 180 -19.74 -5.61 -3.00
C ARG A 180 -19.47 -5.22 -1.55
N GLY A 181 -20.37 -5.56 -0.62
CA GLY A 181 -20.18 -5.34 0.81
C GLY A 181 -19.05 -6.18 1.39
N GLU A 182 -18.83 -7.39 0.89
CA GLU A 182 -17.70 -8.23 1.28
C GLU A 182 -16.37 -7.66 0.77
N LEU A 183 -16.32 -7.25 -0.50
CA LEU A 183 -15.16 -6.59 -1.08
C LEU A 183 -14.77 -5.33 -0.30
N ALA A 184 -15.73 -4.45 0.02
CA ALA A 184 -15.46 -3.23 0.77
C ALA A 184 -14.79 -3.53 2.12
N ARG A 185 -15.37 -4.43 2.93
CA ARG A 185 -14.81 -4.83 4.24
C ARG A 185 -13.43 -5.49 4.13
N HIS A 186 -13.24 -6.27 3.07
CA HIS A 186 -11.95 -6.91 2.83
C HIS A 186 -10.86 -5.87 2.50
N ILE A 187 -11.18 -4.90 1.63
CA ILE A 187 -10.26 -3.82 1.28
C ILE A 187 -9.98 -2.90 2.48
N GLU A 188 -10.97 -2.60 3.32
CA GLU A 188 -10.75 -1.85 4.58
C GLU A 188 -9.71 -2.52 5.47
N SER A 189 -9.84 -3.83 5.68
CA SER A 189 -8.87 -4.61 6.46
C SER A 189 -7.48 -4.61 5.81
N LEU A 190 -7.42 -4.75 4.49
CA LEU A 190 -6.18 -4.78 3.73
C LEU A 190 -5.45 -3.43 3.80
N VAL A 191 -6.17 -2.33 3.65
CA VAL A 191 -5.61 -0.97 3.75
C VAL A 191 -5.10 -0.69 5.16
N ALA A 192 -5.82 -1.13 6.20
CA ALA A 192 -5.35 -1.02 7.57
C ALA A 192 -4.05 -1.80 7.82
N ASP A 193 -3.87 -2.95 7.18
CA ASP A 193 -2.62 -3.71 7.22
C ASP A 193 -1.46 -2.95 6.53
N VAL A 194 -1.72 -2.40 5.33
CA VAL A 194 -0.73 -1.60 4.60
C VAL A 194 -0.34 -0.35 5.39
N SER A 195 -1.31 0.33 6.00
CA SER A 195 -1.07 1.52 6.83
C SER A 195 -0.15 1.21 8.01
N ARG A 196 -0.42 0.13 8.75
CA ARG A 196 0.45 -0.32 9.86
C ARG A 196 1.88 -0.58 9.41
N VAL A 197 2.05 -1.22 8.26
CA VAL A 197 3.38 -1.47 7.69
C VAL A 197 4.07 -0.16 7.33
N ALA A 198 3.36 0.76 6.68
CA ALA A 198 3.91 2.05 6.28
C ALA A 198 4.31 2.92 7.48
N GLU A 199 3.45 2.98 8.50
CA GLU A 199 3.71 3.72 9.74
C GLU A 199 4.95 3.21 10.49
N ASP A 200 5.17 1.90 10.49
CA ASP A 200 6.23 1.26 11.27
C ASP A 200 7.54 1.06 10.50
N GLN A 201 7.64 1.46 9.22
CA GLN A 201 8.83 1.21 8.39
C GLN A 201 10.12 1.68 9.06
N GLU A 202 10.17 2.93 9.53
CA GLU A 202 11.35 3.48 10.20
C GLU A 202 11.68 2.72 11.49
N ALA A 203 10.67 2.43 12.30
CA ALA A 203 10.84 1.67 13.54
C ALA A 203 11.32 0.24 13.27
N MET A 204 10.84 -0.42 12.21
CA MET A 204 11.30 -1.76 11.82
C MET A 204 12.76 -1.72 11.34
N HIS A 205 13.15 -0.73 10.55
CA HIS A 205 14.54 -0.54 10.14
C HIS A 205 15.47 -0.31 11.34
N GLU A 206 15.05 0.50 12.30
CA GLU A 206 15.81 0.73 13.53
C GLU A 206 15.91 -0.52 14.40
N GLN A 207 14.83 -1.29 14.56
CA GLN A 207 14.88 -2.55 15.28
C GLN A 207 15.82 -3.56 14.62
N ALA A 208 15.83 -3.67 13.29
CA ALA A 208 16.74 -4.53 12.56
C ALA A 208 18.20 -4.10 12.79
N ARG A 209 18.48 -2.78 12.88
CA ARG A 209 19.80 -2.26 13.25
C ARG A 209 20.21 -2.67 14.68
N VAL A 210 19.30 -2.47 15.65
CA VAL A 210 19.54 -2.83 17.05
C VAL A 210 19.84 -4.31 17.20
N ILE A 211 19.11 -5.17 16.44
CA ILE A 211 19.36 -6.61 16.42
C ILE A 211 20.77 -6.91 15.86
N ALA A 212 21.14 -6.31 14.72
CA ALA A 212 22.46 -6.48 14.13
C ALA A 212 23.58 -6.08 15.10
N ASP A 213 23.43 -4.93 15.77
CA ASP A 213 24.40 -4.45 16.75
C ASP A 213 24.50 -5.35 17.97
N SER A 214 23.38 -5.96 18.41
CA SER A 214 23.35 -6.90 19.55
C SER A 214 24.10 -8.21 19.29
N LEU A 215 24.34 -8.56 18.03
CA LEU A 215 25.11 -9.73 17.64
C LEU A 215 26.64 -9.51 17.74
N ALA A 216 27.11 -8.27 17.66
CA ALA A 216 28.56 -7.96 17.63
C ALA A 216 29.35 -8.55 18.82
N PRO A 217 28.90 -8.50 20.09
CA PRO A 217 29.60 -9.07 21.21
C PRO A 217 29.75 -10.59 21.12
N LEU A 218 28.95 -11.27 20.30
CA LEU A 218 28.90 -12.71 20.18
C LEU A 218 29.94 -13.26 19.19
N GLU A 219 30.61 -12.43 18.39
CA GLU A 219 31.51 -12.81 17.31
C GLU A 219 32.67 -13.72 17.80
N ASN A 220 33.11 -13.55 19.05
CA ASN A 220 34.23 -14.26 19.63
C ASN A 220 33.82 -15.34 20.66
N LEU A 221 32.52 -15.57 20.82
CA LEU A 221 32.07 -16.60 21.75
C LEU A 221 32.14 -17.98 21.12
N THR A 222 32.48 -18.98 21.97
CA THR A 222 32.41 -20.38 21.63
C THR A 222 31.48 -21.07 22.63
N PHE A 223 30.78 -22.11 22.19
CA PHE A 223 29.98 -22.94 23.08
C PHE A 223 30.88 -23.72 24.03
N GLN A 224 30.34 -24.25 25.14
CA GLN A 224 31.11 -25.07 26.11
C GLN A 224 31.71 -26.32 25.50
N ASP A 225 31.16 -26.82 24.40
CA ASP A 225 31.70 -27.97 23.64
C ASP A 225 32.82 -27.58 22.66
N GLY A 226 33.22 -26.30 22.63
CA GLY A 226 34.26 -25.78 21.74
C GLY A 226 33.81 -25.47 20.31
N SER A 227 32.52 -25.67 19.98
CA SER A 227 31.98 -25.25 18.71
C SER A 227 31.87 -23.72 18.63
N ARG A 228 32.07 -23.15 17.44
CA ARG A 228 31.88 -21.72 17.21
C ARG A 228 30.42 -21.45 16.98
N LEU A 229 29.97 -20.28 17.45
CA LEU A 229 28.70 -19.71 17.02
C LEU A 229 28.64 -19.60 15.47
N PRO A 230 27.47 -19.78 14.89
CA PRO A 230 27.26 -19.45 13.46
C PRO A 230 27.91 -18.12 13.14
N ASP A 231 28.31 -17.93 11.88
CA ASP A 231 29.01 -16.71 11.44
C ASP A 231 28.20 -15.46 11.75
N VAL A 232 28.48 -14.85 12.92
CA VAL A 232 27.80 -13.66 13.44
C VAL A 232 27.97 -12.51 12.47
N ARG A 233 29.13 -12.41 11.82
CA ARG A 233 29.41 -11.36 10.85
C ARG A 233 28.54 -11.51 9.61
N ALA A 234 28.40 -12.71 9.08
CA ALA A 234 27.49 -12.97 7.97
C ALA A 234 26.03 -12.63 8.32
N SER A 235 25.61 -12.87 9.56
CA SER A 235 24.27 -12.51 10.04
C SER A 235 24.09 -10.99 10.11
N GLN A 236 25.10 -10.26 10.57
CA GLN A 236 25.09 -8.80 10.60
C GLN A 236 25.07 -8.21 9.17
N ASP A 237 25.94 -8.71 8.29
CA ASP A 237 26.02 -8.29 6.89
C ASP A 237 24.69 -8.55 6.17
N PHE A 238 24.04 -9.68 6.46
CA PHE A 238 22.73 -10.01 5.91
C PHE A 238 21.62 -9.06 6.40
N LEU A 239 21.57 -8.75 7.69
CA LEU A 239 20.63 -7.78 8.25
C LEU A 239 20.84 -6.39 7.65
N GLN A 240 22.11 -5.97 7.49
CA GLN A 240 22.43 -4.70 6.84
C GLN A 240 21.95 -4.71 5.37
N TRP A 241 22.23 -5.78 4.64
CA TRP A 241 21.79 -5.93 3.25
C TRP A 241 20.26 -5.85 3.12
N LEU A 242 19.50 -6.46 4.05
CA LEU A 242 18.03 -6.32 4.07
C LEU A 242 17.60 -4.87 4.25
N ARG A 243 18.29 -4.11 5.11
CA ARG A 243 18.01 -2.70 5.41
C ARG A 243 18.37 -1.77 4.25
N ASP A 244 19.32 -2.12 3.42
CA ASP A 244 19.78 -1.32 2.27
C ASP A 244 18.77 -1.29 1.10
N GLY A 245 17.51 -1.59 1.35
CA GLY A 245 16.42 -1.52 0.37
C GLY A 245 16.23 -2.78 -0.47
N ASN A 246 16.94 -3.88 -0.16
CA ASN A 246 16.76 -5.13 -0.87
C ASN A 246 15.46 -5.85 -0.48
N PHE A 247 14.91 -5.52 0.71
CA PHE A 247 13.66 -6.08 1.20
C PHE A 247 12.82 -5.03 1.91
N VAL A 248 11.52 -5.28 1.95
CA VAL A 248 10.57 -4.48 2.73
C VAL A 248 10.21 -5.28 3.99
N PHE A 249 10.42 -4.67 5.14
CA PHE A 249 9.96 -5.24 6.40
C PHE A 249 8.43 -5.11 6.48
N MET A 250 7.76 -6.24 6.67
CA MET A 250 6.31 -6.28 6.83
C MET A 250 5.88 -6.40 8.30
N GLY A 251 6.78 -6.86 9.14
CA GLY A 251 6.56 -6.97 10.57
C GLY A 251 7.80 -7.47 11.30
N ILE A 252 7.96 -7.00 12.53
CA ILE A 252 9.00 -7.44 13.48
C ILE A 252 8.31 -7.71 14.81
N LYS A 253 8.70 -8.78 15.50
CA LYS A 253 8.22 -9.09 16.84
C LYS A 253 9.27 -9.85 17.63
N ARG A 254 9.32 -9.64 18.95
CA ARG A 254 10.19 -10.35 19.88
C ARG A 254 9.42 -11.40 20.65
N TYR A 255 10.11 -12.51 20.87
CA TYR A 255 9.57 -13.64 21.62
C TYR A 255 10.60 -14.11 22.65
N ASP A 256 10.11 -14.68 23.73
CA ASP A 256 10.88 -15.48 24.67
C ASP A 256 10.66 -16.95 24.34
N LEU A 257 11.75 -17.70 24.23
CA LEU A 257 11.73 -19.14 23.96
C LEU A 257 11.76 -19.93 25.26
N GLU A 258 10.75 -20.75 25.48
CA GLU A 258 10.70 -21.72 26.57
C GLU A 258 10.85 -23.14 26.01
N ALA A 259 11.78 -23.93 26.57
CA ALA A 259 11.96 -25.31 26.15
C ALA A 259 10.90 -26.21 26.80
N ASP A 260 10.22 -27.02 25.97
CA ASP A 260 9.21 -28.01 26.40
C ASP A 260 9.60 -29.40 25.86
N GLY A 261 10.55 -30.06 26.51
CA GLY A 261 11.11 -31.34 26.07
C GLY A 261 11.82 -31.21 24.72
N GLU A 262 11.34 -31.92 23.68
CA GLU A 262 11.79 -31.79 22.29
C GLU A 262 11.11 -30.63 21.57
N ASP A 263 10.00 -30.12 22.09
CA ASP A 263 9.26 -28.99 21.59
C ASP A 263 9.75 -27.68 22.22
N ALA A 264 9.25 -26.55 21.73
CA ALA A 264 9.50 -25.23 22.29
C ALA A 264 8.24 -24.39 22.26
N VAL A 265 8.12 -23.44 23.19
CA VAL A 265 7.02 -22.48 23.22
C VAL A 265 7.60 -21.07 23.05
N LEU A 266 7.08 -20.33 22.07
CA LEU A 266 7.37 -18.92 21.88
C LEU A 266 6.33 -18.09 22.63
N HIS A 267 6.78 -17.31 23.59
CA HIS A 267 5.96 -16.33 24.30
C HIS A 267 6.21 -14.95 23.70
N SER A 268 5.18 -14.36 23.08
CA SER A 268 5.33 -13.02 22.52
C SER A 268 5.56 -12.00 23.62
N ARG A 269 6.58 -11.13 23.44
CA ARG A 269 6.78 -10.00 24.34
C ARG A 269 5.77 -8.92 24.01
N PRO A 270 4.97 -8.45 24.99
CA PRO A 270 4.05 -7.35 24.79
C PRO A 270 4.76 -6.11 24.22
N ASP A 271 4.03 -5.32 23.43
CA ASP A 271 4.47 -4.03 22.88
C ASP A 271 5.75 -4.07 22.00
N THR A 272 6.14 -5.25 21.52
CA THR A 272 7.30 -5.40 20.62
C THR A 272 6.93 -5.65 19.17
N GLY A 273 5.64 -5.85 18.87
CA GLY A 273 5.14 -6.08 17.52
C GLY A 273 5.07 -4.80 16.70
N LEU A 274 5.59 -4.85 15.47
CA LEU A 274 5.54 -3.77 14.50
C LEU A 274 4.95 -4.29 13.18
N GLY A 275 4.36 -3.41 12.41
CA GLY A 275 3.74 -3.72 11.14
C GLY A 275 2.61 -4.75 11.26
N LEU A 276 2.60 -5.78 10.43
CA LEU A 276 1.60 -6.86 10.46
C LEU A 276 1.64 -7.70 11.75
N LEU A 277 2.72 -7.61 12.53
CA LEU A 277 2.88 -8.31 13.80
C LEU A 277 2.55 -7.42 15.02
N ARG A 278 2.07 -6.19 14.79
CA ARG A 278 1.53 -5.31 15.83
C ARG A 278 0.29 -5.98 16.43
N GLU A 279 0.30 -6.23 17.72
CA GLU A 279 -0.83 -6.86 18.41
C GLU A 279 -2.01 -5.91 18.54
N GLN A 280 -3.21 -6.47 18.32
CA GLN A 280 -4.46 -5.83 18.73
C GLN A 280 -4.82 -6.35 20.12
N GLY A 281 -4.25 -5.77 21.17
CA GLY A 281 -4.51 -6.16 22.56
C GLY A 281 -3.24 -6.47 23.36
N SER A 282 -3.34 -6.37 24.68
CA SER A 282 -2.22 -6.51 25.61
C SER A 282 -1.92 -7.96 26.06
N GLU A 283 -2.59 -8.95 25.51
CA GLU A 283 -2.38 -10.35 25.89
C GLU A 283 -1.30 -10.99 25.01
N GLY A 284 -0.19 -11.39 25.66
CA GLY A 284 0.88 -12.16 24.99
C GLY A 284 0.37 -13.51 24.49
N HIS A 285 0.61 -13.83 23.24
CA HIS A 285 0.25 -15.11 22.64
C HIS A 285 1.41 -16.10 22.80
N ALA A 286 1.10 -17.31 23.27
CA ALA A 286 2.04 -18.43 23.30
C ALA A 286 1.82 -19.29 22.04
N GLN A 287 2.92 -19.57 21.32
CA GLN A 287 2.89 -20.43 20.12
C GLN A 287 3.79 -21.63 20.33
N LYS A 288 3.20 -22.82 20.29
CA LYS A 288 3.97 -24.07 20.37
C LYS A 288 4.64 -24.37 19.03
N LEU A 289 5.94 -24.62 19.09
CA LEU A 289 6.75 -25.08 17.98
C LEU A 289 7.10 -26.56 18.18
N THR A 290 6.99 -27.35 17.11
CA THR A 290 7.29 -28.78 17.12
C THR A 290 8.31 -29.15 16.05
N GLY A 291 9.06 -30.25 16.25
CA GLY A 291 9.95 -30.80 15.26
C GLY A 291 11.01 -29.81 14.75
N LEU A 292 11.10 -29.63 13.42
CA LEU A 292 12.09 -28.75 12.80
C LEU A 292 11.96 -27.29 13.23
N GLY A 293 10.75 -26.80 13.50
CA GLY A 293 10.52 -25.43 13.97
C GLY A 293 11.12 -25.21 15.36
N SER A 294 10.96 -26.18 16.28
CA SER A 294 11.55 -26.16 17.62
C SER A 294 13.07 -26.21 17.56
N ALA A 295 13.64 -27.14 16.77
CA ALA A 295 15.09 -27.24 16.61
C ALA A 295 15.67 -25.92 16.06
N HIS A 296 15.05 -25.37 15.02
CA HIS A 296 15.51 -24.13 14.41
C HIS A 296 15.47 -22.94 15.39
N ALA A 297 14.40 -22.81 16.16
CA ALA A 297 14.27 -21.73 17.14
C ALA A 297 15.27 -21.84 18.31
N ARG A 298 15.72 -23.05 18.65
CA ARG A 298 16.75 -23.28 19.69
C ARG A 298 18.15 -22.94 19.21
N ASP A 299 18.42 -23.18 17.93
CA ASP A 299 19.73 -23.00 17.34
C ASP A 299 20.00 -21.56 16.89
N HIS A 300 18.96 -20.72 16.77
CA HIS A 300 19.06 -19.40 16.16
C HIS A 300 18.31 -18.34 17.00
N GLN A 301 19.00 -17.25 17.34
CA GLN A 301 18.39 -16.11 18.04
C GLN A 301 17.49 -15.26 17.12
N VAL A 302 17.68 -15.33 15.82
CA VAL A 302 16.92 -14.58 14.82
C VAL A 302 16.37 -15.54 13.78
N VAL A 303 15.05 -15.59 13.66
CA VAL A 303 14.36 -16.41 12.66
C VAL A 303 13.69 -15.51 11.65
N PHE A 304 14.05 -15.68 10.38
CA PHE A 304 13.40 -15.03 9.26
C PHE A 304 12.26 -15.91 8.76
N VAL A 305 11.05 -15.39 8.80
CA VAL A 305 9.91 -16.04 8.16
C VAL A 305 9.60 -15.29 6.87
N THR A 306 9.92 -15.91 5.74
CA THR A 306 9.49 -15.43 4.45
C THR A 306 8.17 -16.10 4.08
N LYS A 307 7.11 -15.33 3.92
CA LYS A 307 5.91 -15.83 3.29
C LYS A 307 6.07 -15.63 1.78
N ALA A 308 6.29 -16.70 1.04
CA ALA A 308 6.22 -16.66 -0.41
C ALA A 308 4.79 -16.28 -0.80
N ASN A 309 4.57 -15.01 -1.11
CA ASN A 309 3.33 -14.59 -1.69
C ASN A 309 3.41 -14.86 -3.19
N ARG A 310 2.73 -15.90 -3.67
CA ARG A 310 2.64 -16.23 -5.10
C ARG A 310 2.05 -15.10 -5.96
N ARG A 311 1.61 -14.00 -5.34
CA ARG A 311 0.80 -12.94 -5.93
C ARG A 311 1.48 -11.58 -5.92
N SER A 312 2.69 -11.45 -5.40
CA SER A 312 3.46 -10.20 -5.42
C SER A 312 4.85 -10.48 -5.96
N SER A 313 5.33 -9.65 -6.89
CA SER A 313 6.73 -9.63 -7.33
C SER A 313 7.70 -9.14 -6.24
N ILE A 314 7.16 -8.64 -5.13
CA ILE A 314 7.93 -8.14 -3.99
C ILE A 314 8.00 -9.25 -2.94
N HIS A 315 9.21 -9.68 -2.59
CA HIS A 315 9.44 -10.60 -1.49
C HIS A 315 9.10 -9.92 -0.16
N ARG A 316 8.14 -10.46 0.56
CA ARG A 316 7.72 -9.96 1.88
C ARG A 316 8.45 -10.74 2.96
N LEU A 317 9.13 -10.01 3.83
CA LEU A 317 9.90 -10.59 4.92
C LEU A 317 9.27 -10.19 6.26
N SER A 318 8.97 -11.19 7.10
CA SER A 318 8.70 -10.97 8.52
C SER A 318 9.89 -11.45 9.33
N LEU A 319 10.38 -10.60 10.21
CA LEU A 319 11.50 -10.89 11.10
C LEU A 319 10.95 -11.30 12.48
N ILE A 320 11.34 -12.48 12.94
CA ILE A 320 11.08 -12.94 14.30
C ILE A 320 12.43 -12.97 15.02
N HIS A 321 12.54 -12.19 16.10
CA HIS A 321 13.68 -12.22 17.01
C HIS A 321 13.30 -13.01 18.26
N ILE A 322 14.06 -14.04 18.55
CA ILE A 322 13.89 -14.93 19.69
C ILE A 322 14.93 -14.61 20.76
#